data_df54317a9eaa239906a2925593783b12
#
_entry.id   df54317a9eaa239906a2925593783b12
#
_cell.length_a   1.000
_cell.length_b   1.000
_cell.length_c   1.000
_cell.angle_alpha   90.00
_cell.angle_beta   90.00
_cell.angle_gamma   90.00
#
_symmetry.space_group_name_H-M   'P 1'
#
loop_
_entity.id
_entity.type
_entity.pdbx_description
1 polymer ?
#
loop_
_entity_poly.entity_id
_entity_poly.type
_entity_poly.pdbx_seq_one_letter_code
_entity_poly.pdbx_strand_id
1 'polypeptide(L)'
;MKTQSSPNAPIVVTGSAAQVPPEIARQLGIVILPLTIMVEGKEYLDGIDLFPGELYQKMRTQKIEIKTAAPNVGQYYACFKRIVDQQESDVLCISLSGKLSSDYNAAVDAAKMISGENPRNKVTVFDSLRAAAPQGLLSIE
;
A
#
# COMPACT_ATOMS: atom_id res chain seq x y z
N MET A 1 -23.35 -10.11 2.59
CA MET A 1 -22.97 -10.68 3.88
C MET A 1 -21.93 -9.74 4.51
N LYS A 2 -22.30 -8.99 5.53
CA LYS A 2 -21.33 -8.17 6.26
C LYS A 2 -20.47 -9.14 7.08
N THR A 3 -19.25 -9.41 6.66
CA THR A 3 -18.24 -10.00 7.53
C THR A 3 -18.03 -8.99 8.65
N GLN A 4 -18.57 -9.27 9.82
CA GLN A 4 -18.23 -8.56 11.04
C GLN A 4 -16.74 -8.81 11.27
N SER A 5 -15.92 -7.81 10.99
CA SER A 5 -14.55 -7.81 11.48
C SER A 5 -14.61 -8.00 12.99
N SER A 6 -13.88 -8.96 13.49
CA SER A 6 -13.67 -9.12 14.93
C SER A 6 -13.25 -7.75 15.49
N PRO A 7 -13.75 -7.30 16.66
CA PRO A 7 -13.45 -5.95 17.17
C PRO A 7 -11.96 -5.70 17.46
N ASN A 8 -11.09 -6.67 17.17
CA ASN A 8 -9.63 -6.61 17.35
C ASN A 8 -8.86 -7.05 16.09
N ALA A 9 -9.48 -7.16 14.92
CA ALA A 9 -8.74 -7.50 13.71
C ALA A 9 -7.88 -6.31 13.27
N PRO A 10 -6.60 -6.52 12.91
CA PRO A 10 -5.75 -5.45 12.41
C PRO A 10 -6.28 -4.91 11.07
N ILE A 11 -6.04 -3.62 10.83
CA ILE A 11 -6.30 -3.05 9.50
C ILE A 11 -5.16 -3.45 8.56
N VAL A 12 -5.53 -4.04 7.44
CA VAL A 12 -4.57 -4.42 6.40
C VAL A 12 -4.21 -3.20 5.57
N VAL A 13 -2.90 -2.97 5.40
CA VAL A 13 -2.33 -1.95 4.51
C VAL A 13 -1.49 -2.64 3.45
N THR A 14 -1.64 -2.27 2.19
CA THR A 14 -0.78 -2.74 1.10
C THR A 14 -0.59 -1.65 0.06
N GLY A 15 0.43 -1.79 -0.80
CA GLY A 15 0.68 -0.86 -1.89
C GLY A 15 -0.23 -1.11 -3.10
N SER A 16 -0.40 -0.12 -3.97
CA SER A 16 -1.16 -0.26 -5.21
C SER A 16 -0.56 -1.30 -6.16
N ALA A 17 0.73 -1.60 -6.04
CA ALA A 17 1.39 -2.70 -6.76
C ALA A 17 0.78 -4.08 -6.49
N ALA A 18 0.04 -4.25 -5.39
CA ALA A 18 -0.69 -5.47 -5.07
C ALA A 18 -1.90 -5.73 -5.98
N GLN A 19 -2.35 -4.72 -6.72
CA GLN A 19 -3.46 -4.80 -7.67
C GLN A 19 -4.77 -5.33 -7.05
N VAL A 20 -5.01 -5.03 -5.77
CA VAL A 20 -6.29 -5.34 -5.12
C VAL A 20 -7.39 -4.51 -5.78
N PRO A 21 -8.47 -5.15 -6.28
CA PRO A 21 -9.57 -4.40 -6.87
C PRO A 21 -10.17 -3.40 -5.87
N PRO A 22 -10.46 -2.15 -6.29
CA PRO A 22 -10.96 -1.10 -5.38
C PRO A 22 -12.22 -1.49 -4.61
N GLU A 23 -13.12 -2.23 -5.24
CA GLU A 23 -14.34 -2.71 -4.58
C GLU A 23 -14.02 -3.70 -3.45
N ILE A 24 -13.09 -4.62 -3.68
CA ILE A 24 -12.67 -5.61 -2.68
C ILE A 24 -11.95 -4.90 -1.53
N ALA A 25 -11.03 -3.99 -1.84
CA ALA A 25 -10.33 -3.21 -0.82
C ALA A 25 -11.33 -2.47 0.08
N ARG A 26 -12.35 -1.85 -0.52
CA ARG A 26 -13.40 -1.12 0.20
C ARG A 26 -14.27 -2.04 1.07
N GLN A 27 -14.66 -3.21 0.54
CA GLN A 27 -15.48 -4.19 1.27
C GLN A 27 -14.75 -4.78 2.47
N LEU A 28 -13.44 -5.01 2.36
CA LEU A 28 -12.62 -5.62 3.40
C LEU A 28 -11.93 -4.58 4.31
N GLY A 29 -12.07 -3.29 4.03
CA GLY A 29 -11.41 -2.22 4.78
C GLY A 29 -9.89 -2.19 4.59
N ILE A 30 -9.39 -2.70 3.45
CA ILE A 30 -7.97 -2.68 3.13
C ILE A 30 -7.58 -1.25 2.70
N VAL A 31 -6.53 -0.73 3.31
CA VAL A 31 -5.96 0.59 2.94
C VAL A 31 -4.91 0.39 1.86
N ILE A 32 -5.09 1.04 0.73
CA ILE A 32 -4.14 1.00 -0.39
C ILE A 32 -3.29 2.26 -0.37
N LEU A 33 -1.96 2.07 -0.30
CA LEU A 33 -0.99 3.16 -0.40
C LEU A 33 -0.47 3.24 -1.84
N PRO A 34 -0.69 4.36 -2.58
CA PRO A 34 -0.38 4.43 -3.99
C PRO A 34 1.12 4.51 -4.26
N LEU A 35 1.58 3.85 -5.33
CA LEU A 35 2.86 4.13 -5.96
C LEU A 35 2.84 5.53 -6.58
N THR A 36 4.01 6.15 -6.70
CA THR A 36 4.20 7.28 -7.58
C THR A 36 4.62 6.78 -8.97
N ILE A 37 3.91 7.20 -10.00
CA ILE A 37 4.22 6.92 -11.40
C ILE A 37 4.70 8.23 -12.04
N MET A 38 5.90 8.24 -12.58
CA MET A 38 6.44 9.36 -13.33
C MET A 38 6.28 9.09 -14.83
N VAL A 39 5.59 9.98 -15.53
CA VAL A 39 5.43 9.94 -16.98
C VAL A 39 5.97 11.24 -17.54
N GLU A 40 7.00 11.17 -18.38
CA GLU A 40 7.65 12.35 -18.98
C GLU A 40 8.01 13.43 -17.93
N GLY A 41 8.51 13.00 -16.77
CA GLY A 41 8.91 13.90 -15.68
C GLY A 41 7.77 14.45 -14.83
N LYS A 42 6.51 14.09 -15.10
CA LYS A 42 5.36 14.46 -14.27
C LYS A 42 4.95 13.31 -13.36
N GLU A 43 4.70 13.62 -12.11
CA GLU A 43 4.30 12.64 -11.08
C GLU A 43 2.79 12.46 -11.01
N TYR A 44 2.37 11.22 -10.82
CA TYR A 44 0.99 10.79 -10.64
C TYR A 44 0.92 9.73 -9.54
N LEU A 45 -0.18 9.69 -8.80
CA LEU A 45 -0.48 8.61 -7.85
C LEU A 45 -1.26 7.50 -8.57
N ASP A 46 -0.74 6.29 -8.51
CA ASP A 46 -1.34 5.11 -9.13
C ASP A 46 -2.75 4.82 -8.59
N GLY A 47 -3.71 4.73 -9.51
CA GLY A 47 -5.12 4.50 -9.18
C GLY A 47 -5.86 5.70 -8.59
N ILE A 48 -5.22 6.87 -8.48
CA ILE A 48 -5.81 8.14 -8.02
C ILE A 48 -5.78 9.16 -9.15
N ASP A 49 -4.59 9.54 -9.59
CA ASP A 49 -4.38 10.56 -10.63
C ASP A 49 -4.22 9.95 -12.03
N LEU A 50 -3.81 8.69 -12.08
CA LEU A 50 -3.55 7.96 -13.32
C LEU A 50 -4.05 6.51 -13.17
N PHE A 51 -4.89 6.10 -14.11
CA PHE A 51 -5.44 4.76 -14.14
C PHE A 51 -4.73 3.89 -15.19
N PRO A 52 -4.64 2.55 -14.97
CA PRO A 52 -3.92 1.64 -15.87
C PRO A 52 -4.35 1.74 -17.34
N GLY A 53 -5.63 1.89 -17.61
CA GLY A 53 -6.15 2.03 -18.98
C GLY A 53 -5.59 3.24 -19.73
N GLU A 54 -5.51 4.39 -19.07
CA GLU A 54 -4.95 5.62 -19.64
C GLU A 54 -3.44 5.48 -19.87
N LEU A 55 -2.73 4.89 -18.90
CA LEU A 55 -1.30 4.66 -19.01
C LEU A 55 -0.98 3.73 -20.17
N TYR A 56 -1.66 2.60 -20.26
CA TYR A 56 -1.46 1.63 -21.34
C TYR A 56 -1.82 2.20 -22.71
N GLN A 57 -2.83 3.05 -22.81
CA GLN A 57 -3.17 3.74 -24.06
C GLN A 57 -2.02 4.67 -24.49
N LYS A 58 -1.46 5.46 -23.57
CA LYS A 58 -0.30 6.31 -23.86
C LYS A 58 0.90 5.49 -24.31
N MET A 59 1.20 4.38 -23.65
CA MET A 59 2.29 3.48 -24.01
C MET A 59 2.15 2.86 -25.41
N ARG A 60 0.92 2.61 -25.86
CA ARG A 60 0.65 2.06 -27.21
C ARG A 60 0.80 3.10 -28.33
N THR A 61 0.48 4.34 -28.03
CA THR A 61 0.39 5.41 -29.04
C THR A 61 1.65 6.29 -29.11
N GLN A 62 2.46 6.27 -28.06
CA GLN A 62 3.62 7.14 -27.91
C GLN A 62 4.79 6.39 -27.27
N LYS A 63 6.01 6.73 -27.66
CA LYS A 63 7.20 6.30 -26.94
C LYS A 63 7.41 7.25 -25.75
N ILE A 64 6.98 6.82 -24.56
CA ILE A 64 7.05 7.61 -23.32
C ILE A 64 8.02 6.99 -22.33
N GLU A 65 8.70 7.84 -21.54
CA GLU A 65 9.50 7.39 -20.42
C GLU A 65 8.60 7.25 -19.19
N ILE A 66 8.61 6.06 -18.59
CA ILE A 66 7.86 5.75 -17.35
C ILE A 66 8.82 5.27 -16.29
N LYS A 67 8.73 5.86 -15.10
CA LYS A 67 9.41 5.41 -13.89
C LYS A 67 8.40 5.26 -12.77
N THR A 68 8.71 4.42 -11.81
CA THR A 68 7.89 4.24 -10.60
C THR A 68 8.73 4.42 -9.35
N ALA A 69 8.12 4.95 -8.31
CA ALA A 69 8.71 5.02 -6.99
C ALA A 69 7.75 4.40 -5.96
N ALA A 70 8.32 3.57 -5.08
CA ALA A 70 7.60 3.05 -3.93
C ALA A 70 7.23 4.19 -2.97
N PRO A 71 6.18 4.01 -2.14
CA PRO A 71 5.92 4.93 -1.04
C PRO A 71 7.14 5.06 -0.13
N ASN A 72 7.44 6.28 0.28
CA ASN A 72 8.55 6.55 1.18
C ASN A 72 8.16 6.35 2.66
N VAL A 73 9.15 6.42 3.55
CA VAL A 73 8.95 6.27 5.01
C VAL A 73 7.90 7.24 5.54
N GLY A 74 7.91 8.50 5.11
CA GLY A 74 6.96 9.51 5.55
C GLY A 74 5.51 9.20 5.15
N GLN A 75 5.30 8.65 3.94
CA GLN A 75 3.98 8.24 3.47
C GLN A 75 3.46 7.03 4.27
N TYR A 76 4.30 6.03 4.54
CA TYR A 76 3.95 4.91 5.41
C TYR A 76 3.66 5.36 6.84
N TYR A 77 4.52 6.22 7.40
CA TYR A 77 4.32 6.78 8.74
C TYR A 77 2.99 7.51 8.86
N ALA A 78 2.67 8.41 7.93
CA ALA A 78 1.40 9.13 7.94
C ALA A 78 0.18 8.20 7.84
N CYS A 79 0.28 7.15 7.02
CA CYS A 79 -0.76 6.14 6.89
C CYS A 79 -0.95 5.35 8.20
N PHE A 80 0.11 4.81 8.77
CA PHE A 80 0.06 4.03 10.01
C PHE A 80 -0.40 4.88 11.19
N LYS A 81 0.12 6.10 11.32
CA LYS A 81 -0.27 7.03 12.37
C LYS A 81 -1.76 7.35 12.33
N ARG A 82 -2.31 7.61 11.15
CA ARG A 82 -3.74 7.85 11.00
C ARG A 82 -4.58 6.65 11.47
N ILE A 83 -4.18 5.42 11.17
CA ILE A 83 -4.91 4.21 11.58
C ILE A 83 -4.82 4.04 13.09
N VAL A 84 -3.62 4.11 13.63
CA VAL A 84 -3.35 3.91 15.07
C VAL A 84 -4.03 4.97 15.93
N ASP A 85 -3.94 6.25 15.56
CA ASP A 85 -4.45 7.36 16.36
C ASP A 85 -5.96 7.57 16.22
N GLN A 86 -6.51 7.37 15.00
CA GLN A 86 -7.92 7.67 14.72
C GLN A 86 -8.84 6.47 14.81
N GLN A 87 -8.32 5.27 14.55
CA GLN A 87 -9.10 4.04 14.54
C GLN A 87 -8.76 3.11 15.70
N GLU A 88 -7.75 3.46 16.50
CA GLU A 88 -7.27 2.66 17.65
C GLU A 88 -7.05 1.19 17.30
N SER A 89 -6.59 0.92 16.07
CA SER A 89 -6.42 -0.43 15.53
C SER A 89 -4.95 -0.76 15.31
N ASP A 90 -4.64 -2.04 15.43
CA ASP A 90 -3.38 -2.58 14.95
C ASP A 90 -3.31 -2.52 13.42
N VAL A 91 -2.11 -2.56 12.88
CA VAL A 91 -1.85 -2.54 11.44
C VAL A 91 -1.09 -3.79 11.02
N LEU A 92 -1.57 -4.45 9.97
CA LEU A 92 -0.82 -5.46 9.23
C LEU A 92 -0.49 -4.90 7.85
N CYS A 93 0.76 -4.52 7.62
CA CYS A 93 1.23 -4.05 6.33
C CYS A 93 1.81 -5.22 5.54
N ILE A 94 1.23 -5.52 4.38
CA ILE A 94 1.72 -6.52 3.44
C ILE A 94 2.42 -5.79 2.30
N SER A 95 3.75 -5.82 2.31
CA SER A 95 4.56 -5.08 1.35
C SER A 95 4.89 -5.88 0.10
N LEU A 96 5.23 -5.18 -0.97
CA LEU A 96 5.94 -5.73 -2.12
C LEU A 96 7.25 -6.36 -1.65
N SER A 97 7.70 -7.42 -2.34
CA SER A 97 8.94 -8.11 -2.02
C SER A 97 10.12 -7.14 -1.83
N GLY A 98 10.77 -7.24 -0.68
CA GLY A 98 11.96 -6.45 -0.36
C GLY A 98 13.16 -6.75 -1.26
N LYS A 99 13.11 -7.85 -2.06
CA LYS A 99 14.10 -8.15 -3.09
C LYS A 99 13.87 -7.37 -4.39
N LEU A 100 12.67 -6.82 -4.58
CA LEU A 100 12.27 -6.10 -5.80
C LEU A 100 12.23 -4.58 -5.60
N SER A 101 12.03 -4.13 -4.36
CA SER A 101 11.75 -2.72 -4.06
C SER A 101 12.23 -2.35 -2.66
N SER A 102 12.47 -1.06 -2.43
CA SER A 102 12.68 -0.49 -1.10
C SER A 102 11.40 -0.38 -0.26
N ASP A 103 10.27 -0.80 -0.80
CA ASP A 103 8.93 -0.70 -0.21
C ASP A 103 8.88 -1.32 1.20
N TYR A 104 9.37 -2.56 1.34
CA TYR A 104 9.44 -3.25 2.63
C TYR A 104 10.24 -2.47 3.68
N ASN A 105 11.44 -1.99 3.32
CA ASN A 105 12.30 -1.27 4.25
C ASN A 105 11.66 0.05 4.70
N ALA A 106 11.03 0.78 3.78
CA ALA A 106 10.32 2.01 4.11
C ALA A 106 9.17 1.77 5.09
N ALA A 107 8.39 0.71 4.88
CA ALA A 107 7.32 0.31 5.79
C ALA A 107 7.84 -0.10 7.18
N VAL A 108 8.93 -0.87 7.23
CA VAL A 108 9.58 -1.28 8.50
C VAL A 108 10.08 -0.08 9.29
N ASP A 109 10.73 0.87 8.65
CA ASP A 109 11.24 2.06 9.33
C ASP A 109 10.09 2.94 9.86
N ALA A 110 9.02 3.10 9.10
CA ALA A 110 7.81 3.77 9.57
C ALA A 110 7.16 3.05 10.77
N ALA A 111 7.10 1.72 10.74
CA ALA A 111 6.56 0.91 11.84
C ALA A 111 7.36 1.08 13.13
N LYS A 112 8.70 1.15 13.05
CA LYS A 112 9.55 1.43 14.20
C LYS A 112 9.27 2.81 14.82
N MET A 113 9.05 3.83 13.99
CA MET A 113 8.71 5.17 14.48
C MET A 113 7.38 5.16 15.24
N ILE A 114 6.35 4.52 14.69
CA ILE A 114 5.04 4.37 15.36
C ILE A 114 5.18 3.62 16.69
N SER A 115 5.96 2.54 16.73
CA SER A 115 6.16 1.75 17.97
C SER A 115 6.81 2.56 19.09
N GLY A 116 7.66 3.54 18.74
CA GLY A 116 8.25 4.47 19.71
C GLY A 116 7.26 5.49 20.26
N GLU A 117 6.26 5.89 19.47
CA GLU A 117 5.29 6.92 19.84
C GLU A 117 4.01 6.35 20.47
N ASN A 118 3.54 5.21 19.98
CA ASN A 118 2.30 4.58 20.44
C ASN A 118 2.52 3.09 20.75
N PRO A 119 2.85 2.77 22.00
CA PRO A 119 3.08 1.37 22.40
C PRO A 119 1.78 0.53 22.56
N ARG A 120 0.61 1.14 22.46
CA ARG A 120 -0.68 0.45 22.62
C ARG A 120 -1.05 -0.38 21.40
N ASN A 121 -0.76 0.15 20.20
CA ASN A 121 -1.11 -0.47 18.94
C ASN A 121 0.13 -1.02 18.25
N LYS A 122 0.00 -2.18 17.65
CA LYS A 122 1.08 -2.86 16.95
C LYS A 122 1.01 -2.61 15.46
N VAL A 123 2.12 -2.23 14.87
CA VAL A 123 2.31 -2.21 13.41
C VAL A 123 3.24 -3.35 13.04
N THR A 124 2.70 -4.32 12.32
CA THR A 124 3.46 -5.47 11.80
C THR A 124 3.64 -5.31 10.30
N VAL A 125 4.88 -5.40 9.84
CA VAL A 125 5.19 -5.39 8.40
C VAL A 125 5.60 -6.78 7.97
N PHE A 126 4.92 -7.30 6.95
CA PHE A 126 5.16 -8.61 6.36
C PHE A 126 5.70 -8.44 4.94
N ASP A 127 6.92 -8.95 4.69
CA ASP A 127 7.45 -9.05 3.32
C ASP A 127 6.72 -10.18 2.61
N SER A 128 5.91 -9.84 1.60
CA SER A 128 5.15 -10.84 0.87
C SER A 128 6.02 -11.78 0.05
N LEU A 129 7.27 -11.41 -0.23
CA LEU A 129 8.16 -12.06 -1.20
C LEU A 129 7.50 -12.21 -2.59
N ARG A 130 6.51 -11.37 -2.87
CA ARG A 130 5.63 -11.40 -4.04
C ARG A 130 5.48 -10.02 -4.65
N ALA A 131 4.82 -9.96 -5.80
CA ALA A 131 4.41 -8.75 -6.49
C ALA A 131 3.06 -8.95 -7.16
N ALA A 132 2.35 -7.87 -7.48
CA ALA A 132 1.09 -7.87 -8.22
C ALA A 132 0.01 -8.79 -7.57
N ALA A 133 -0.75 -9.52 -8.36
CA ALA A 133 -1.86 -10.32 -7.90
C ALA A 133 -1.53 -11.31 -6.76
N PRO A 134 -0.39 -12.02 -6.73
CA PRO A 134 -0.01 -12.84 -5.58
C PRO A 134 0.13 -12.08 -4.26
N GLN A 135 0.63 -10.84 -4.28
CA GLN A 135 0.65 -9.96 -3.09
C GLN A 135 -0.77 -9.54 -2.72
N GLY A 136 -1.60 -9.21 -3.71
CA GLY A 136 -2.99 -8.84 -3.51
C GLY A 136 -3.80 -9.96 -2.87
N LEU A 137 -3.63 -11.20 -3.30
CA LEU A 137 -4.31 -12.37 -2.71
C LEU A 137 -3.96 -12.53 -1.23
N LEU A 138 -2.69 -12.39 -0.85
CA LEU A 138 -2.29 -12.40 0.56
C LEU A 138 -2.95 -11.28 1.38
N SER A 139 -3.23 -10.15 0.76
CA SER A 139 -3.85 -9.01 1.44
C SER A 139 -5.36 -9.19 1.65
N ILE A 140 -5.98 -10.11 0.91
CA ILE A 140 -7.43 -10.39 0.95
C ILE A 140 -7.75 -11.52 1.95
N GLU A 141 -6.83 -12.46 2.16
CA GLU A 141 -6.96 -13.57 3.11
C GLU A 141 -6.92 -13.07 4.57
#